data_7aed0fcadedd056581da26be7db61502
#
_entry.id   7aed0fcadedd056581da26be7db61502
#
_cell.length_a   1.000
_cell.length_b   1.000
_cell.length_c   1.000
_cell.angle_alpha   90.00
_cell.angle_beta   90.00
_cell.angle_gamma   90.00
#
_symmetry.space_group_name_H-M   'P 1'
#
loop_
_entity.id
_entity.type
_entity.pdbx_description
1 polymer ?
#
loop_
_entity_poly.entity_id
_entity_poly.type
_entity_poly.pdbx_seq_one_letter_code
_entity_poly.pdbx_strand_id
1 'polypeptide(L)' 'MTRDELIEKIDITKKAIMFAGPVHRRDLRKHLKRMLAQLAQYDRFQEDAKQGVG' A
#
# COMPACT_ATOMS: atom_id res chain seq x y z
N MET A 1 -3.96 2.68 -11.59
CA MET A 1 -4.51 2.52 -10.22
C MET A 1 -4.37 3.84 -9.48
N THR A 2 -5.47 4.33 -8.91
CA THR A 2 -5.43 5.57 -8.14
C THR A 2 -4.92 5.32 -6.73
N ARG A 3 -4.53 6.40 -6.05
CA ARG A 3 -4.07 6.32 -4.67
C ARG A 3 -5.15 5.75 -3.75
N ASP A 4 -6.39 6.17 -3.95
CA ASP A 4 -7.51 5.70 -3.14
C ASP A 4 -7.76 4.21 -3.32
N GLU A 5 -7.68 3.72 -4.54
CA GLU A 5 -7.80 2.29 -4.83
C GLU A 5 -6.69 1.49 -4.16
N LEU A 6 -5.48 2.02 -4.16
CA LEU A 6 -4.35 1.38 -3.52
C LEU A 6 -4.54 1.31 -2.00
N ILE A 7 -5.00 2.40 -1.39
CA ILE A 7 -5.30 2.43 0.04
C ILE A 7 -6.37 1.41 0.40
N GLU A 8 -7.41 1.31 -0.42
CA GLU A 8 -8.47 0.34 -0.21
C GLU A 8 -7.95 -1.09 -0.27
N LYS A 9 -7.11 -1.39 -1.26
CA LYS A 9 -6.49 -2.72 -1.37
C LYS A 9 -5.59 -3.04 -0.19
N ILE A 10 -4.84 -2.06 0.30
CA ILE A 10 -4.01 -2.22 1.48
C ILE A 10 -4.87 -2.58 2.69
N ASP A 11 -5.98 -1.88 2.88
CA ASP A 11 -6.89 -2.14 3.98
C ASP A 11 -7.48 -3.55 3.91
N ILE A 12 -7.95 -3.94 2.72
CA ILE A 12 -8.48 -5.29 2.49
C ILE A 12 -7.42 -6.35 2.80
N THR A 13 -6.18 -6.12 2.36
CA THR A 13 -5.08 -7.05 2.59
C THR A 13 -4.75 -7.17 4.07
N LYS A 14 -4.76 -6.06 4.81
CA LYS A 14 -4.55 -6.08 6.25
C LYS A 14 -5.61 -6.92 6.96
N LYS A 15 -6.87 -6.77 6.57
CA LYS A 15 -7.97 -7.57 7.12
C LYS A 15 -7.80 -9.05 6.78
N ALA A 16 -7.40 -9.34 5.54
CA ALA A 16 -7.16 -10.72 5.12
C ALA A 16 -6.04 -11.38 5.93
N ILE A 17 -5.01 -10.63 6.28
CA ILE A 17 -3.90 -11.14 7.10
C ILE A 17 -4.41 -11.57 8.48
N MET A 18 -5.36 -10.84 9.06
CA MET A 18 -5.92 -11.17 10.37
C MET A 18 -6.65 -12.51 10.37
N PHE A 19 -7.27 -12.87 9.25
CA PHE A 19 -8.04 -14.10 9.13
C PHE A 19 -7.28 -15.24 8.46
N ALA A 20 -6.10 -14.97 7.89
CA ALA A 20 -5.32 -15.97 7.17
C ALA A 20 -4.52 -16.85 8.12
N GLY A 21 -4.30 -18.11 7.70
CA GLY A 21 -3.39 -19.01 8.39
C GLY A 21 -1.93 -18.58 8.23
N PRO A 22 -1.00 -19.22 8.97
CA PRO A 22 0.41 -18.79 8.99
C PRO A 22 1.09 -18.80 7.61
N VAL A 23 0.71 -19.72 6.74
CA VAL A 23 1.30 -19.80 5.39
C VAL A 23 0.82 -18.66 4.52
N HIS A 24 -0.49 -18.44 4.47
CA HIS A 24 -1.09 -17.36 3.69
C HIS A 24 -0.69 -15.99 4.21
N ARG A 25 -0.53 -15.89 5.54
CA ARG A 25 -0.11 -14.62 6.16
C ARG A 25 1.23 -14.17 5.63
N ARG A 26 2.15 -15.09 5.41
CA ARG A 26 3.47 -14.79 4.88
C ARG A 26 3.39 -14.18 3.48
N ASP A 27 2.61 -14.78 2.59
CA ASP A 27 2.43 -14.30 1.23
C ASP A 27 1.71 -12.95 1.21
N LEU A 28 0.67 -12.80 2.04
CA LEU A 28 -0.07 -11.55 2.13
C LEU A 28 0.81 -10.41 2.66
N ARG A 29 1.72 -10.71 3.58
CA ARG A 29 2.65 -9.70 4.09
C ARG A 29 3.59 -9.20 3.00
N LYS A 30 4.09 -10.08 2.15
CA LYS A 30 4.91 -9.69 1.01
C LYS A 30 4.13 -8.77 0.07
N HIS A 31 2.90 -9.12 -0.19
CA HIS A 31 2.02 -8.34 -1.06
C HIS A 31 1.73 -6.97 -0.45
N LEU A 32 1.44 -6.95 0.83
CA LEU A 32 1.21 -5.71 1.57
C LEU A 32 2.43 -4.80 1.53
N LYS A 33 3.61 -5.36 1.71
CA LYS A 33 4.85 -4.59 1.68
C LYS A 33 5.05 -3.90 0.33
N ARG A 34 4.73 -4.58 -0.77
CA ARG A 34 4.80 -4.01 -2.11
C ARG A 34 3.82 -2.85 -2.27
N MET A 35 2.59 -3.04 -1.79
CA MET A 35 1.57 -1.99 -1.89
C MET A 35 1.94 -0.76 -1.06
N LEU A 36 2.51 -0.98 0.13
CA LEU A 36 2.97 0.13 0.96
C LEU A 36 4.12 0.90 0.29
N ALA A 37 5.02 0.19 -0.39
CA ALA A 37 6.09 0.83 -1.14
C ALA A 37 5.53 1.67 -2.29
N GLN A 38 4.53 1.17 -3.00
CA GLN A 38 3.86 1.94 -4.05
C GLN A 38 3.16 3.17 -3.49
N LEU A 39 2.50 3.03 -2.36
CA LEU A 39 1.84 4.17 -1.71
C LEU A 39 2.85 5.25 -1.32
N ALA A 40 4.00 4.85 -0.81
CA ALA A 40 5.07 5.78 -0.47
C ALA A 40 5.55 6.56 -1.70
N GLN A 41 5.61 5.91 -2.87
CA GLN A 41 5.96 6.58 -4.11
C GLN A 41 4.92 7.62 -4.51
N TYR A 42 3.65 7.31 -4.36
CA TYR A 42 2.57 8.28 -4.63
C TYR A 42 2.69 9.50 -3.73
N ASP A 43 2.90 9.29 -2.44
CA ASP A 43 3.05 10.38 -1.48
C ASP A 43 4.27 11.24 -1.80
N ARG A 44 5.38 10.61 -2.15
CA ARG A 44 6.60 11.30 -2.55
C ARG A 44 6.40 12.15 -3.78
N PHE A 45 5.70 11.60 -4.77
CA PHE A 45 5.42 12.32 -6.01
C PHE A 45 4.58 13.57 -5.74
N GLN A 46 3.60 13.47 -4.84
CA GLN A 46 2.78 14.61 -4.48
C GLN A 46 3.57 15.68 -3.73
N GLU A 47 4.46 15.26 -2.84
CA GLU A 47 5.34 16.21 -2.13
C GLU A 47 6.28 16.94 -3.09
N ASP A 48 6.88 16.21 -4.02
CA ASP A 48 7.76 16.80 -5.03
C ASP A 48 6.99 17.79 -5.90
N ALA A 49 5.76 17.47 -6.26
CA ALA A 49 4.92 18.37 -7.04
C ALA A 49 4.61 19.66 -6.27
N LYS A 50 4.34 19.55 -4.98
CA LYS A 50 4.08 20.71 -4.13
C LYS A 50 5.32 21.57 -3.96
N GLN A 51 6.47 20.95 -3.78
CA GLN A 51 7.73 21.67 -3.64
C GLN A 51 8.14 22.34 -4.96
N GLY A 52 7.84 21.70 -6.08
CA GLY A 52 8.16 22.23 -7.38
C GLY A 52 7.35 23.47 -7.76
N VAL A 53 6.19 23.66 -7.14
CA VAL A 53 5.32 24.80 -7.39
C VAL A 53 5.73 26.00 -6.54
N GLY A 54 6.29 25.72 -5.39
CA GLY A 54 6.76 26.76 -4.48
C GLY A 54 8.14 27.23 -4.86
#